data_3523a0e18dadff88c76e5ddc228abf1a
#
_entry.id   3523a0e18dadff88c76e5ddc228abf1a
#
_cell.length_a   1.000
_cell.length_b   1.000
_cell.length_c   1.000
_cell.angle_alpha   90.00
_cell.angle_beta   90.00
_cell.angle_gamma   90.00
#
_symmetry.space_group_name_H-M   'P 1'
#
loop_
_entity.id
_entity.type
_entity.pdbx_description
1 polymer ?
#
loop_
_entity_poly.entity_id
_entity_poly.type
_entity_poly.pdbx_seq_one_letter_code
_entity_poly.pdbx_strand_id
1 'polypeptide(L)' 'MALNPLRSEGEAFRVLLYVIAVFLVAMLVVLVVKAL' A
#
# COMPACT_ATOMS: atom_id res chain seq x y z
N MET A 1 7.97 6.33 20.06
CA MET A 1 8.05 6.29 19.79
C MET A 1 8.98 6.20 19.60
N ALA A 2 9.00 6.16 19.65
CA ALA A 2 9.85 6.48 19.61
C ALA A 2 10.84 5.66 19.56
N LEU A 3 10.92 5.00 20.02
CA LEU A 3 11.80 4.20 20.09
C LEU A 3 12.58 4.11 18.93
N ASN A 4 12.39 3.59 18.09
CA ASN A 4 13.07 3.40 16.96
C ASN A 4 12.34 3.93 15.87
N PRO A 5 12.20 5.17 15.82
CA PRO A 5 11.35 5.78 14.84
C PRO A 5 11.80 5.43 13.44
N LEU A 6 13.06 5.35 13.23
CA LEU A 6 13.51 5.07 11.91
C LEU A 6 13.12 3.71 11.46
N ARG A 7 13.32 2.73 12.33
CA ARG A 7 12.98 1.43 11.96
C ARG A 7 11.53 1.23 11.91
N SER A 8 10.85 1.55 12.95
CA SER A 8 9.43 1.38 13.04
C SER A 8 8.73 2.08 11.93
N GLU A 9 9.11 3.30 11.71
CA GLU A 9 8.44 4.08 10.71
C GLU A 9 8.72 3.55 9.33
N GLY A 10 9.92 3.11 9.09
CA GLY A 10 10.27 2.58 7.80
C GLY A 10 9.48 1.35 7.47
N GLU A 11 9.34 0.46 8.44
CA GLU A 11 8.61 -0.74 8.20
C GLU A 11 7.14 -0.49 8.02
N ALA A 12 6.58 0.32 8.88
CA ALA A 12 5.16 0.61 8.79
C ALA A 12 4.86 1.32 7.49
N PHE A 13 5.73 2.20 7.09
CA PHE A 13 5.53 2.94 5.85
C PHE A 13 5.57 1.99 4.66
N ARG A 14 6.48 1.05 4.69
CA ARG A 14 6.58 0.09 3.62
C ARG A 14 5.34 -0.74 3.51
N VAL A 15 4.86 -1.26 4.63
CA VAL A 15 3.66 -2.06 4.64
C VAL A 15 2.49 -1.24 4.12
N LEU A 16 2.42 0.00 4.54
CA LEU A 16 1.34 0.86 4.09
C LEU A 16 1.41 1.06 2.59
N LEU A 17 2.60 1.27 2.07
CA LEU A 17 2.76 1.44 0.63
C LEU A 17 2.34 0.18 -0.11
N TYR A 18 2.66 -0.95 0.41
CA TYR A 18 2.28 -2.20 -0.21
C TYR A 18 0.75 -2.34 -0.24
N VAL A 19 0.12 -2.04 0.87
CA VAL A 19 -1.32 -2.16 0.95
C VAL A 19 -1.99 -1.22 -0.04
N ILE A 20 -1.48 0.00 -0.11
CA ILE A 20 -2.04 0.98 -1.04
C ILE A 20 -1.83 0.52 -2.47
N ALA A 21 -0.66 0.01 -2.77
CA ALA A 21 -0.36 -0.44 -4.12
C ALA A 21 -1.28 -1.58 -4.53
N VAL A 22 -1.49 -2.52 -3.63
CA VAL A 22 -2.36 -3.65 -3.92
C VAL A 22 -3.78 -3.17 -4.16
N PHE A 23 -4.22 -2.22 -3.35
CA PHE A 23 -5.56 -1.69 -3.50
C PHE A 23 -5.71 -0.98 -4.83
N LEU A 24 -4.73 -0.18 -5.21
CA LEU A 24 -4.79 0.54 -6.47
C LEU A 24 -4.79 -0.42 -7.65
N VAL A 25 -3.98 -1.44 -7.60
CA VAL A 25 -3.93 -2.40 -8.68
C VAL A 25 -5.25 -3.14 -8.77
N ALA A 26 -5.80 -3.53 -7.64
CA ALA A 26 -7.06 -4.24 -7.64
C ALA A 26 -8.17 -3.37 -8.23
N MET A 27 -8.18 -2.10 -7.85
CA MET A 27 -9.19 -1.21 -8.39
C MET A 27 -9.02 -1.03 -9.88
N LEU A 28 -7.79 -0.91 -10.31
CA LEU A 28 -7.53 -0.73 -11.71
C LEU A 28 -7.99 -1.94 -12.50
N VAL A 29 -7.73 -3.12 -12.00
CA VAL A 29 -8.13 -4.34 -12.67
C VAL A 29 -9.65 -4.40 -12.76
N VAL A 30 -10.33 -4.06 -11.68
CA VAL A 30 -11.78 -4.10 -11.68
C VAL A 30 -12.33 -3.12 -12.70
N LEU A 31 -11.75 -1.94 -12.76
CA LEU A 31 -12.22 -0.94 -13.70
C LEU A 31 -12.01 -1.39 -15.13
N VAL A 32 -10.88 -1.99 -15.40
CA VAL A 32 -10.58 -2.44 -16.74
C VAL A 32 -11.55 -3.55 -17.14
N VAL A 33 -11.79 -4.47 -16.24
CA VAL A 33 -12.70 -5.57 -16.54
C VAL A 33 -14.10 -5.05 -16.75
N LYS A 34 -14.49 -4.06 -15.97
CA LYS A 34 -15.82 -3.52 -16.15
C LYS A 34 -15.93 -2.75 -17.45
N ALA A 35 -14.87 -2.09 -17.84
CA ALA A 35 -14.88 -1.34 -19.08
C ALA A 35 -14.90 -2.25 -20.28
N LEU A 36 -14.37 -3.43 -20.13
CA LEU A 36 -14.41 -4.39 -21.22
C LEU A 36 -15.80 -4.96 -21.32
#